data_06fd58f778bc11ae23aa2c93aaa52f22
#
_entry.id   06fd58f778bc11ae23aa2c93aaa52f22
#
_cell.length_a   1.000
_cell.length_b   1.000
_cell.length_c   1.000
_cell.angle_alpha   90.00
_cell.angle_beta   90.00
_cell.angle_gamma   90.00
#
_symmetry.space_group_name_H-M   'P 1'
#
loop_
_entity.id
_entity.type
_entity.pdbx_description
1 polymer ?
#
loop_
_entity_poly.entity_id
_entity_poly.type
_entity_poly.pdbx_seq_one_letter_code
_entity_poly.pdbx_strand_id
1 'polypeptide(L)'
;MRTERKCETRKNSNTMKSIFKYTFLLFSGAAVAATLASCSESEAEKDRGNAPVVKYARLCDAEKADSLISGAALGTRLCFVGDNLGDVQQIWFNDQKSKLNPTMVTSHTIIVDIPNNIPGEVNNTARFITSTGISVDYPFNVSVPAPRVESMTCEYAHAGDIVTLKGAYFADDPNVPLTVTFEGGAEAEIRKLAQNEIEIEVPQGAKEGPVTVTSIYGAGESSFHYLDTRGLMFDFDGATGLGNHGWHNAVIEDDGTGISGNYMRLGDGETLLAGSDAWDDNNFSFEYWAGSWNTPTDYPEREGVRLFDIVDFSDFNNMSLKFEVCVPADAAWQSCAMQIIFAGTAKVSMGNAGTDIYGNSVAGCNNTYFQDTSARGLWSPWTTTEAYHTDGKWVTVTLPIKDFVYAPDGSGATTFLSSAEDFASLQLFLWNGGAAGVDCTPLLKIDNIRAVKN
;
A
#
# COMPACT_ATOMS: atom_id res chain seq x y z
N MET A 1 14.26 24.00 -52.86
CA MET A 1 13.06 24.82 -53.13
C MET A 1 12.40 25.04 -51.81
N ARG A 2 12.67 26.17 -51.15
CA ARG A 2 11.83 27.39 -50.99
C ARG A 2 10.44 26.99 -50.46
N THR A 3 9.96 27.48 -49.32
CA THR A 3 9.95 28.86 -48.79
C THR A 3 9.64 28.88 -47.31
N GLU A 4 10.40 29.71 -46.58
CA GLU A 4 10.08 30.25 -45.29
C GLU A 4 8.90 31.24 -45.37
N ARG A 5 8.14 31.41 -44.27
CA ARG A 5 7.51 32.71 -43.98
C ARG A 5 7.52 33.02 -42.48
N LYS A 6 8.33 34.02 -42.16
CA LYS A 6 8.23 34.89 -40.99
C LYS A 6 6.99 35.80 -41.07
N CYS A 7 6.45 36.15 -39.92
CA CYS A 7 5.72 37.41 -39.73
C CYS A 7 5.79 37.72 -38.23
N GLU A 8 6.55 38.56 -37.79
CA GLU A 8 6.68 40.00 -37.54
C GLU A 8 5.63 40.59 -36.59
N THR A 9 6.23 41.17 -35.57
CA THR A 9 5.73 42.02 -34.49
C THR A 9 5.05 43.31 -34.96
N ARG A 10 4.05 43.79 -34.23
CA ARG A 10 3.70 45.21 -34.20
C ARG A 10 3.43 45.70 -32.79
N LYS A 11 4.37 46.54 -32.31
CA LYS A 11 4.15 47.57 -31.27
C LYS A 11 3.29 48.69 -31.86
N ASN A 12 2.42 49.24 -31.07
CA ASN A 12 2.11 50.67 -31.16
C ASN A 12 1.76 51.24 -29.76
N SER A 13 2.57 52.22 -29.42
CA SER A 13 2.35 53.22 -28.34
C SER A 13 1.40 54.30 -28.86
N ASN A 14 0.60 54.85 -28.01
CA ASN A 14 0.40 56.31 -28.05
C ASN A 14 -0.15 56.84 -26.70
N THR A 15 0.61 57.77 -26.21
CA THR A 15 0.45 58.75 -25.17
C THR A 15 -0.64 59.77 -25.55
N MET A 16 -1.45 60.21 -24.62
CA MET A 16 -1.88 61.63 -24.62
C MET A 16 -2.21 62.14 -23.21
N LYS A 17 -1.51 63.19 -22.87
CA LYS A 17 -1.66 64.05 -21.69
C LYS A 17 -2.81 65.06 -21.89
N SER A 18 -3.50 65.42 -20.82
CA SER A 18 -4.07 66.76 -20.69
C SER A 18 -4.44 66.99 -19.24
N ILE A 19 -3.84 67.81 -18.63
CA ILE A 19 -3.77 68.99 -17.78
C ILE A 19 -5.12 69.73 -17.76
N PHE A 20 -5.68 69.89 -16.54
CA PHE A 20 -6.35 71.12 -16.16
C PHE A 20 -6.15 71.42 -14.69
N LYS A 21 -5.79 72.66 -14.43
CA LYS A 21 -5.42 73.29 -13.18
C LYS A 21 -6.57 74.14 -12.63
N TYR A 22 -6.53 74.31 -11.30
CA TYR A 22 -7.06 75.46 -10.42
C TYR A 22 -8.55 75.54 -10.20
N THR A 23 -9.01 75.58 -8.93
CA THR A 23 -9.20 76.81 -8.21
C THR A 23 -9.39 76.52 -6.73
N PHE A 24 -8.75 77.37 -5.92
CA PHE A 24 -8.77 77.57 -4.46
C PHE A 24 -10.06 78.23 -4.02
N LEU A 25 -10.69 77.74 -2.93
CA LEU A 25 -11.54 78.58 -2.08
C LEU A 25 -11.56 78.01 -0.65
N LEU A 26 -10.98 78.82 0.24
CA LEU A 26 -11.03 78.70 1.69
C LEU A 26 -12.44 79.00 2.20
N PHE A 27 -13.03 78.08 2.96
CA PHE A 27 -14.06 78.40 3.93
C PHE A 27 -13.72 77.72 5.26
N SER A 28 -13.37 78.54 6.23
CA SER A 28 -13.24 78.20 7.64
C SER A 28 -14.62 77.90 8.22
N GLY A 29 -14.87 76.67 8.58
CA GLY A 29 -16.01 76.23 9.37
C GLY A 29 -15.55 75.25 10.39
N ALA A 30 -15.54 75.62 11.65
CA ALA A 30 -15.29 74.72 12.78
C ALA A 30 -16.37 73.67 12.82
N ALA A 31 -16.08 72.47 12.29
CA ALA A 31 -16.89 71.32 12.49
C ALA A 31 -16.26 70.47 13.63
N VAL A 32 -16.99 70.43 14.72
CA VAL A 32 -16.78 69.51 15.83
C VAL A 32 -16.69 68.09 15.25
N ALA A 33 -15.49 67.54 15.18
CA ALA A 33 -15.30 66.14 14.91
C ALA A 33 -15.75 65.34 16.15
N ALA A 34 -17.03 65.04 16.19
CA ALA A 34 -17.47 63.88 17.00
C ALA A 34 -16.87 62.62 16.40
N THR A 35 -15.72 62.27 16.87
CA THR A 35 -15.20 60.91 16.69
C THR A 35 -16.17 59.94 17.36
N LEU A 36 -17.12 59.42 16.60
CA LEU A 36 -17.77 58.20 16.94
C LEU A 36 -16.70 57.12 16.81
N ALA A 37 -15.87 56.97 17.84
CA ALA A 37 -15.16 55.75 18.09
C ALA A 37 -16.23 54.70 18.45
N SER A 38 -16.87 54.13 17.43
CA SER A 38 -17.56 52.87 17.61
C SER A 38 -16.47 51.82 17.77
N CYS A 39 -15.87 51.77 18.95
CA CYS A 39 -15.22 50.55 19.41
C CYS A 39 -16.35 49.56 19.64
N SER A 40 -16.74 48.81 18.60
CA SER A 40 -17.44 47.57 18.84
C SER A 40 -16.41 46.66 19.51
N GLU A 41 -16.55 46.42 20.81
CA GLU A 41 -15.77 45.42 21.51
C GLU A 41 -15.81 44.14 20.68
N SER A 42 -14.64 43.52 20.46
CA SER A 42 -14.58 42.22 19.78
C SER A 42 -15.34 41.19 20.63
N GLU A 43 -15.86 40.17 19.97
CA GLU A 43 -16.55 39.05 20.69
C GLU A 43 -15.65 38.43 21.76
N ALA A 44 -14.34 38.35 21.50
CA ALA A 44 -13.35 37.90 22.45
C ALA A 44 -13.21 38.82 23.69
N GLU A 45 -13.31 40.16 23.52
CA GLU A 45 -13.26 41.10 24.63
C GLU A 45 -14.49 41.02 25.50
N LYS A 46 -15.67 40.82 24.91
CA LYS A 46 -16.95 40.66 25.64
C LYS A 46 -16.96 39.43 26.52
N ASP A 47 -16.39 38.31 26.01
CA ASP A 47 -16.41 37.02 26.71
C ASP A 47 -15.19 36.81 27.61
N ARG A 48 -14.22 37.76 27.59
CA ARG A 48 -12.96 37.63 28.32
C ARG A 48 -13.19 37.49 29.82
N GLY A 49 -12.62 36.43 30.40
CA GLY A 49 -12.74 36.10 31.82
C GLY A 49 -14.02 35.38 32.20
N ASN A 50 -14.92 35.10 31.23
CA ASN A 50 -16.08 34.24 31.43
C ASN A 50 -15.75 32.79 31.06
N ALA A 51 -16.31 31.85 31.79
CA ALA A 51 -16.19 30.43 31.43
C ALA A 51 -17.04 30.13 30.18
N PRO A 52 -16.50 29.44 29.17
CA PRO A 52 -17.29 29.00 28.02
C PRO A 52 -18.33 27.95 28.45
N VAL A 53 -19.52 28.02 27.88
CA VAL A 53 -20.61 27.07 28.11
C VAL A 53 -20.97 26.42 26.77
N VAL A 54 -20.60 25.17 26.57
CA VAL A 54 -20.97 24.40 25.40
C VAL A 54 -22.30 23.71 25.66
N LYS A 55 -23.31 24.01 24.86
CA LYS A 55 -24.67 23.45 24.97
C LYS A 55 -24.81 22.17 24.15
N TYR A 56 -24.30 22.19 22.91
CA TYR A 56 -24.31 21.05 22.00
C TYR A 56 -23.31 21.21 20.88
N ALA A 57 -22.99 20.08 20.24
CA ALA A 57 -22.26 20.01 18.99
C ALA A 57 -23.17 19.52 17.85
N ARG A 58 -22.91 20.01 16.63
CA ARG A 58 -23.61 19.59 15.42
C ARG A 58 -22.65 19.54 14.22
N LEU A 59 -23.07 18.88 13.14
CA LEU A 59 -22.35 18.92 11.88
C LEU A 59 -22.52 20.30 11.19
N CYS A 60 -21.53 20.71 10.40
CA CYS A 60 -21.58 21.95 9.63
C CYS A 60 -22.37 21.84 8.32
N ASP A 61 -22.85 20.65 7.99
CA ASP A 61 -23.72 20.40 6.83
C ASP A 61 -25.08 21.07 7.04
N ALA A 62 -25.53 21.87 6.08
CA ALA A 62 -26.81 22.60 6.16
C ALA A 62 -28.01 21.64 6.24
N GLU A 63 -27.94 20.49 5.56
CA GLU A 63 -28.99 19.45 5.59
C GLU A 63 -29.05 18.68 6.93
N LYS A 64 -27.97 18.78 7.72
CA LYS A 64 -27.80 18.12 9.02
C LYS A 64 -27.70 19.12 10.17
N ALA A 65 -28.14 20.35 9.97
CA ALA A 65 -28.03 21.42 10.96
C ALA A 65 -28.74 21.12 12.29
N ASP A 66 -29.76 20.29 12.25
CA ASP A 66 -30.53 19.86 13.43
C ASP A 66 -29.95 18.60 14.12
N SER A 67 -28.84 18.06 13.62
CA SER A 67 -28.21 16.89 14.22
C SER A 67 -27.48 17.27 15.51
N LEU A 68 -27.97 16.79 16.65
CA LEU A 68 -27.22 16.83 17.90
C LEU A 68 -26.31 15.61 17.96
N ILE A 69 -25.00 15.87 18.11
CA ILE A 69 -24.00 14.79 18.15
C ILE A 69 -23.17 14.87 19.43
N SER A 70 -22.84 13.70 19.97
CA SER A 70 -21.93 13.53 21.11
C SER A 70 -20.56 12.94 20.70
N GLY A 71 -20.34 12.76 19.41
CA GLY A 71 -19.10 12.25 18.86
C GLY A 71 -19.09 12.29 17.34
N ALA A 72 -17.88 12.24 16.73
CA ALA A 72 -17.67 12.18 15.29
C ALA A 72 -16.29 11.60 14.95
N ALA A 73 -16.10 11.24 13.68
CA ALA A 73 -14.84 10.69 13.18
C ALA A 73 -13.73 11.76 13.08
N LEU A 74 -12.47 11.31 13.04
CA LEU A 74 -11.31 12.14 12.73
C LEU A 74 -11.56 12.98 11.48
N GLY A 75 -11.06 14.22 11.46
CA GLY A 75 -11.19 15.18 10.35
C GLY A 75 -12.58 15.79 10.15
N THR A 76 -13.58 15.39 10.94
CA THR A 76 -14.94 15.93 10.81
C THR A 76 -14.99 17.40 11.22
N ARG A 77 -15.64 18.24 10.39
CA ARG A 77 -15.93 19.65 10.71
C ARG A 77 -17.17 19.77 11.56
N LEU A 78 -17.02 20.40 12.72
CA LEU A 78 -18.06 20.56 13.74
C LEU A 78 -18.41 22.02 13.96
N CYS A 79 -19.64 22.26 14.44
CA CYS A 79 -20.06 23.53 15.01
C CYS A 79 -20.48 23.28 16.47
N PHE A 80 -19.71 23.82 17.42
CA PHE A 80 -20.13 23.90 18.81
C PHE A 80 -20.99 25.13 19.00
N VAL A 81 -22.09 24.98 19.72
CA VAL A 81 -23.04 26.07 20.03
C VAL A 81 -23.13 26.21 21.53
N GLY A 82 -23.11 27.48 22.00
CA GLY A 82 -23.08 27.76 23.40
C GLY A 82 -23.11 29.24 23.74
N ASP A 83 -22.54 29.61 24.86
CA ASP A 83 -22.39 31.00 25.32
C ASP A 83 -20.95 31.24 25.80
N ASN A 84 -20.48 32.50 25.72
CA ASN A 84 -19.12 32.92 26.11
C ASN A 84 -18.01 32.18 25.34
N LEU A 85 -18.24 31.83 24.06
CA LEU A 85 -17.27 31.10 23.27
C LEU A 85 -16.24 31.99 22.56
N GLY A 86 -16.45 33.32 22.52
CA GLY A 86 -15.64 34.27 21.76
C GLY A 86 -14.19 34.40 22.20
N ASP A 87 -13.90 34.13 23.49
CA ASP A 87 -12.53 34.16 24.04
C ASP A 87 -11.80 32.83 24.02
N VAL A 88 -12.38 31.76 23.40
CA VAL A 88 -11.73 30.47 23.28
C VAL A 88 -10.56 30.53 22.29
N GLN A 89 -9.37 30.15 22.77
CA GLN A 89 -8.11 30.18 22.01
C GLN A 89 -7.61 28.79 21.61
N GLN A 90 -8.05 27.75 22.33
CA GLN A 90 -7.65 26.39 22.05
C GLN A 90 -8.81 25.44 22.27
N ILE A 91 -8.88 24.44 21.38
CA ILE A 91 -9.76 23.27 21.56
C ILE A 91 -8.91 22.03 21.41
N TRP A 92 -9.04 21.12 22.34
CA TRP A 92 -8.38 19.84 22.36
C TRP A 92 -9.42 18.73 22.31
N PHE A 93 -9.28 17.80 21.39
CA PHE A 93 -10.07 16.57 21.37
C PHE A 93 -9.19 15.44 21.94
N ASN A 94 -9.55 14.92 23.10
CA ASN A 94 -8.65 14.10 23.90
C ASN A 94 -7.32 14.83 24.15
N ASP A 95 -6.19 14.26 23.74
CA ASP A 95 -4.85 14.87 23.80
C ASP A 95 -4.44 15.60 22.49
N GLN A 96 -5.33 15.66 21.49
CA GLN A 96 -5.01 16.26 20.19
C GLN A 96 -5.55 17.67 20.04
N LYS A 97 -4.63 18.63 19.82
CA LYS A 97 -4.99 20.04 19.64
C LYS A 97 -5.51 20.32 18.25
N SER A 98 -6.70 20.90 18.17
CA SER A 98 -7.29 21.38 16.93
C SER A 98 -6.67 22.68 16.44
N LYS A 99 -6.67 22.87 15.12
CA LYS A 99 -6.30 24.13 14.48
C LYS A 99 -7.51 25.06 14.44
N LEU A 100 -7.59 25.99 15.40
CA LEU A 100 -8.69 26.95 15.49
C LEU A 100 -8.47 28.11 14.51
N ASN A 101 -9.52 28.47 13.75
CA ASN A 101 -9.54 29.68 12.93
C ASN A 101 -10.30 30.79 13.68
N PRO A 102 -9.65 31.89 14.07
CA PRO A 102 -10.30 32.97 14.85
C PRO A 102 -11.53 33.59 14.16
N THR A 103 -11.59 33.57 12.83
CA THR A 103 -12.75 34.08 12.08
C THR A 103 -13.99 33.20 12.15
N MET A 104 -13.84 31.98 12.67
CA MET A 104 -14.91 31.00 12.89
C MET A 104 -15.27 30.85 14.35
N VAL A 105 -14.85 31.81 15.19
CA VAL A 105 -15.15 31.87 16.63
C VAL A 105 -16.01 33.09 16.89
N THR A 106 -17.18 32.89 17.49
CA THR A 106 -18.11 33.93 17.95
C THR A 106 -18.49 33.67 19.40
N SER A 107 -19.17 34.58 20.06
CA SER A 107 -19.69 34.38 21.43
C SER A 107 -20.62 33.16 21.54
N HIS A 108 -21.24 32.74 20.45
CA HIS A 108 -22.26 31.68 20.48
C HIS A 108 -21.91 30.46 19.66
N THR A 109 -20.91 30.50 18.78
CA THR A 109 -20.55 29.39 17.90
C THR A 109 -19.05 29.31 17.66
N ILE A 110 -18.54 28.06 17.58
CA ILE A 110 -17.20 27.75 17.10
C ILE A 110 -17.30 26.68 16.04
N ILE A 111 -16.71 26.95 14.85
CA ILE A 111 -16.54 25.95 13.82
C ILE A 111 -15.07 25.50 13.84
N VAL A 112 -14.88 24.19 13.98
CA VAL A 112 -13.57 23.58 14.13
C VAL A 112 -13.53 22.16 13.55
N ASP A 113 -12.37 21.75 13.05
CA ASP A 113 -12.17 20.39 12.56
C ASP A 113 -11.56 19.53 13.68
N ILE A 114 -12.06 18.29 13.84
CA ILE A 114 -11.39 17.28 14.67
C ILE A 114 -10.03 16.99 14.02
N PRO A 115 -8.93 16.93 14.77
CA PRO A 115 -7.62 16.54 14.24
C PRO A 115 -7.66 15.17 13.53
N ASN A 116 -6.83 14.99 12.50
CA ASN A 116 -6.68 13.71 11.83
C ASN A 116 -5.72 12.75 12.57
N ASN A 117 -4.99 13.26 13.55
CA ASN A 117 -4.10 12.44 14.36
C ASN A 117 -4.90 11.58 15.33
N ILE A 118 -4.51 10.33 15.44
CA ILE A 118 -5.07 9.40 16.42
C ILE A 118 -4.67 9.90 17.83
N PRO A 119 -5.61 9.98 18.79
CA PRO A 119 -5.26 10.27 20.18
C PRO A 119 -4.31 9.23 20.77
N GLY A 120 -3.29 9.70 21.49
CA GLY A 120 -2.42 8.84 22.30
C GLY A 120 -2.99 8.59 23.71
N GLU A 121 -3.93 9.44 24.17
CA GLU A 121 -4.68 9.25 25.41
C GLU A 121 -6.15 9.57 25.17
N VAL A 122 -7.03 8.64 25.48
CA VAL A 122 -8.48 8.74 25.22
C VAL A 122 -9.23 9.07 26.51
N ASN A 123 -9.75 10.30 26.60
CA ASN A 123 -10.54 10.76 27.73
C ASN A 123 -11.99 11.10 27.36
N ASN A 124 -12.33 11.01 26.05
CA ASN A 124 -13.66 11.30 25.51
C ASN A 124 -14.17 12.71 25.82
N THR A 125 -13.27 13.71 25.74
CA THR A 125 -13.60 15.12 25.94
C THR A 125 -13.15 16.00 24.80
N ALA A 126 -13.92 17.10 24.58
CA ALA A 126 -13.47 18.28 23.88
C ALA A 126 -13.20 19.37 24.95
N ARG A 127 -11.93 19.78 25.12
CA ARG A 127 -11.50 20.75 26.10
C ARG A 127 -11.34 22.12 25.47
N PHE A 128 -12.04 23.11 26.02
CA PHE A 128 -12.03 24.51 25.58
C PHE A 128 -11.21 25.35 26.53
N ILE A 129 -10.21 26.07 26.01
CA ILE A 129 -9.31 26.91 26.83
C ILE A 129 -9.36 28.34 26.31
N THR A 130 -9.67 29.30 27.20
CA THR A 130 -9.75 30.71 26.92
C THR A 130 -8.38 31.39 26.96
N SER A 131 -8.31 32.66 26.53
CA SER A 131 -7.10 33.51 26.61
C SER A 131 -6.62 33.73 28.06
N THR A 132 -7.52 33.66 29.03
CA THR A 132 -7.23 33.82 30.47
C THR A 132 -6.88 32.50 31.15
N GLY A 133 -6.88 31.36 30.41
CA GLY A 133 -6.53 30.05 30.92
C GLY A 133 -7.69 29.31 31.58
N ILE A 134 -8.93 29.79 31.50
CA ILE A 134 -10.11 29.06 31.97
C ILE A 134 -10.27 27.84 31.04
N SER A 135 -10.41 26.65 31.64
CA SER A 135 -10.55 25.39 30.92
C SER A 135 -11.89 24.72 31.25
N VAL A 136 -12.62 24.30 30.23
CA VAL A 136 -13.90 23.58 30.36
C VAL A 136 -13.89 22.37 29.47
N ASP A 137 -14.24 21.20 30.06
CA ASP A 137 -14.37 19.94 29.36
C ASP A 137 -15.85 19.72 28.95
N TYR A 138 -16.03 19.35 27.70
CA TYR A 138 -17.34 18.95 27.15
C TYR A 138 -17.24 17.47 26.72
N PRO A 139 -18.17 16.59 27.17
CA PRO A 139 -18.15 15.18 26.79
C PRO A 139 -18.31 15.03 25.28
N PHE A 140 -17.31 14.49 24.60
CA PHE A 140 -17.31 14.32 23.16
C PHE A 140 -16.41 13.15 22.74
N ASN A 141 -16.97 12.19 22.03
CA ASN A 141 -16.25 10.98 21.58
C ASN A 141 -15.63 11.19 20.19
N VAL A 142 -14.33 11.00 20.07
CA VAL A 142 -13.66 10.94 18.75
C VAL A 142 -13.66 9.49 18.29
N SER A 143 -14.41 9.21 17.22
CA SER A 143 -14.45 7.88 16.61
C SER A 143 -13.20 7.66 15.76
N VAL A 144 -12.43 6.66 16.11
CA VAL A 144 -11.29 6.14 15.32
C VAL A 144 -11.65 4.74 14.86
N PRO A 145 -11.35 4.37 13.59
CA PRO A 145 -11.54 3.00 13.15
C PRO A 145 -10.72 2.00 13.97
N ALA A 146 -11.16 0.76 14.03
CA ALA A 146 -10.35 -0.33 14.54
C ALA A 146 -9.03 -0.46 13.75
N PRO A 147 -7.97 -1.03 14.32
CA PRO A 147 -6.73 -1.31 13.62
C PRO A 147 -6.96 -2.02 12.29
N ARG A 148 -6.20 -1.62 11.26
CA ARG A 148 -6.17 -2.31 9.97
C ARG A 148 -4.77 -2.84 9.76
N VAL A 149 -4.62 -4.16 9.61
CA VAL A 149 -3.34 -4.86 9.42
C VAL A 149 -3.23 -5.25 7.96
N GLU A 150 -2.27 -4.67 7.25
CA GLU A 150 -2.18 -4.76 5.78
C GLU A 150 -1.12 -5.74 5.32
N SER A 151 0.03 -5.75 5.97
CA SER A 151 1.14 -6.63 5.59
C SER A 151 2.07 -6.93 6.75
N MET A 152 2.85 -8.01 6.61
CA MET A 152 3.92 -8.44 7.49
C MET A 152 5.18 -8.61 6.65
N THR A 153 6.33 -8.19 7.17
CA THR A 153 7.60 -8.25 6.40
C THR A 153 7.95 -9.66 5.96
N CYS A 154 7.65 -10.66 6.77
CA CYS A 154 7.82 -12.07 6.42
C CYS A 154 6.68 -12.89 7.05
N GLU A 155 5.81 -13.45 6.22
CA GLU A 155 4.66 -14.23 6.67
C GLU A 155 5.07 -15.64 7.16
N TYR A 156 6.30 -16.08 6.85
CA TYR A 156 6.87 -17.38 7.27
C TYR A 156 7.99 -17.23 8.31
N ALA A 157 8.13 -16.07 8.94
CA ALA A 157 9.16 -15.82 9.96
C ALA A 157 9.07 -16.83 11.11
N HIS A 158 10.22 -17.27 11.63
CA HIS A 158 10.28 -18.21 12.74
C HIS A 158 9.97 -17.52 14.08
N ALA A 159 9.54 -18.31 15.03
CA ALA A 159 9.40 -17.81 16.41
C ALA A 159 10.73 -17.26 16.94
N GLY A 160 10.70 -16.04 17.47
CA GLY A 160 11.87 -15.27 17.90
C GLY A 160 12.38 -14.28 16.84
N ASP A 161 11.95 -14.37 15.59
CA ASP A 161 12.31 -13.39 14.55
C ASP A 161 11.59 -12.05 14.80
N ILE A 162 12.27 -10.96 14.44
CA ILE A 162 11.70 -9.62 14.50
C ILE A 162 11.10 -9.31 13.14
N VAL A 163 9.81 -9.00 13.10
CA VAL A 163 9.06 -8.64 11.92
C VAL A 163 8.31 -7.33 12.11
N THR A 164 7.97 -6.69 10.99
CA THR A 164 7.22 -5.45 10.98
C THR A 164 5.83 -5.69 10.39
N LEU A 165 4.79 -5.35 11.15
CA LEU A 165 3.43 -5.22 10.65
C LEU A 165 3.22 -3.81 10.13
N LYS A 166 2.67 -3.65 8.94
CA LYS A 166 2.22 -2.36 8.39
C LYS A 166 0.71 -2.31 8.34
N GLY A 167 0.17 -1.10 8.51
CA GLY A 167 -1.26 -0.94 8.52
C GLY A 167 -1.68 0.49 8.87
N ALA A 168 -2.79 0.63 9.60
CA ALA A 168 -3.30 1.92 10.03
C ALA A 168 -4.06 1.79 11.35
N TYR A 169 -4.22 2.94 12.03
CA TYR A 169 -4.98 3.08 13.27
C TYR A 169 -4.42 2.27 14.44
N PHE A 170 -3.12 2.07 14.49
CA PHE A 170 -2.44 1.46 15.63
C PHE A 170 -2.35 2.47 16.78
N ALA A 171 -3.31 2.40 17.68
CA ALA A 171 -3.43 3.32 18.80
C ALA A 171 -3.03 2.62 20.10
N ASP A 172 -2.07 3.21 20.80
CA ASP A 172 -1.64 2.73 22.12
C ASP A 172 -2.15 3.69 23.19
N ASP A 173 -3.19 3.29 23.89
CA ASP A 173 -3.71 4.05 25.03
C ASP A 173 -3.10 3.51 26.31
N PRO A 174 -2.58 4.37 27.23
CA PRO A 174 -1.91 3.93 28.43
C PRO A 174 -2.80 3.13 29.39
N ASN A 175 -4.13 3.24 29.26
CA ASN A 175 -5.09 2.49 30.08
C ASN A 175 -5.56 1.20 29.38
N VAL A 176 -5.44 1.12 28.05
CA VAL A 176 -5.79 -0.04 27.21
C VAL A 176 -4.68 -0.23 26.19
N PRO A 177 -3.53 -0.80 26.57
CA PRO A 177 -2.41 -0.99 25.69
C PRO A 177 -2.77 -1.81 24.44
N LEU A 178 -2.14 -1.47 23.31
CA LEU A 178 -2.28 -2.22 22.08
C LEU A 178 -1.63 -3.60 22.24
N THR A 179 -2.29 -4.63 21.73
CA THR A 179 -1.77 -6.01 21.71
C THR A 179 -1.79 -6.57 20.29
N VAL A 180 -0.86 -7.50 20.02
CA VAL A 180 -0.77 -8.25 18.76
C VAL A 180 -0.84 -9.74 19.10
N THR A 181 -1.83 -10.44 18.54
CA THR A 181 -2.02 -11.87 18.77
C THR A 181 -2.03 -12.64 17.45
N PHE A 182 -1.37 -13.79 17.45
CA PHE A 182 -1.39 -14.75 16.35
C PHE A 182 -2.50 -15.79 16.58
N GLU A 183 -2.86 -16.49 15.51
CA GLU A 183 -3.81 -17.60 15.61
C GLU A 183 -3.36 -18.59 16.70
N GLY A 184 -4.32 -19.12 17.46
CA GLY A 184 -4.05 -19.94 18.64
C GLY A 184 -3.83 -19.15 19.93
N GLY A 185 -3.88 -17.80 19.90
CA GLY A 185 -3.83 -16.93 21.07
C GLY A 185 -2.42 -16.60 21.57
N ALA A 186 -1.38 -16.87 20.78
CA ALA A 186 -0.01 -16.48 21.14
C ALA A 186 0.16 -14.96 20.97
N GLU A 187 0.50 -14.26 22.07
CA GLU A 187 0.71 -12.80 22.08
C GLU A 187 2.16 -12.46 21.77
N ALA A 188 2.36 -11.49 20.88
CA ALA A 188 3.67 -11.02 20.46
C ALA A 188 4.22 -9.93 21.38
N GLU A 189 5.52 -9.93 21.60
CA GLU A 189 6.21 -8.81 22.24
C GLU A 189 6.37 -7.66 21.24
N ILE A 190 5.84 -6.49 21.58
CA ILE A 190 5.98 -5.28 20.76
C ILE A 190 7.32 -4.63 21.07
N ARG A 191 8.17 -4.46 20.06
CA ARG A 191 9.50 -3.84 20.16
C ARG A 191 9.46 -2.35 19.84
N LYS A 192 8.65 -1.97 18.83
CA LYS A 192 8.38 -0.57 18.45
C LYS A 192 6.94 -0.42 18.02
N LEU A 193 6.37 0.76 18.25
CA LEU A 193 5.00 1.08 17.91
C LEU A 193 4.91 2.48 17.29
N ALA A 194 4.30 2.54 16.11
CA ALA A 194 3.86 3.76 15.46
C ALA A 194 2.43 3.57 14.95
N GLN A 195 1.74 4.65 14.57
CA GLN A 195 0.33 4.58 14.17
C GLN A 195 0.06 3.76 12.89
N ASN A 196 1.09 3.46 12.12
CA ASN A 196 1.02 2.71 10.87
C ASN A 196 2.03 1.56 10.76
N GLU A 197 2.80 1.32 11.81
CA GLU A 197 3.86 0.32 11.82
C GLU A 197 4.08 -0.22 13.24
N ILE A 198 4.16 -1.54 13.37
CA ILE A 198 4.48 -2.22 14.64
C ILE A 198 5.61 -3.21 14.38
N GLU A 199 6.73 -3.07 15.10
CA GLU A 199 7.79 -4.08 15.13
C GLU A 199 7.53 -5.04 16.30
N ILE A 200 7.43 -6.33 15.99
CA ILE A 200 7.12 -7.39 16.95
C ILE A 200 8.14 -8.52 16.86
N GLU A 201 8.27 -9.26 17.94
CA GLU A 201 8.91 -10.59 17.95
C GLU A 201 7.83 -11.64 17.76
N VAL A 202 8.02 -12.54 16.77
CA VAL A 202 7.09 -13.65 16.52
C VAL A 202 7.05 -14.57 17.74
N PRO A 203 5.89 -14.77 18.38
CA PRO A 203 5.81 -15.50 19.63
C PRO A 203 5.95 -17.01 19.44
N GLN A 204 6.45 -17.69 20.47
CA GLN A 204 6.41 -19.15 20.52
C GLN A 204 4.96 -19.63 20.55
N GLY A 205 4.64 -20.61 19.72
CA GLY A 205 3.28 -21.16 19.62
C GLY A 205 2.34 -20.42 18.70
N ALA A 206 2.82 -19.41 17.95
CA ALA A 206 2.09 -18.84 16.84
C ALA A 206 1.70 -19.94 15.84
N LYS A 207 0.45 -19.91 15.37
CA LYS A 207 -0.09 -20.90 14.42
C LYS A 207 -0.47 -20.23 13.11
N GLU A 208 -0.60 -21.03 12.08
CA GLU A 208 -1.14 -20.61 10.79
C GLU A 208 -2.48 -19.89 10.98
N GLY A 209 -2.60 -18.71 10.38
CA GLY A 209 -3.83 -17.92 10.43
C GLY A 209 -3.61 -16.41 10.46
N PRO A 210 -4.68 -15.64 10.59
CA PRO A 210 -4.60 -14.19 10.63
C PRO A 210 -3.88 -13.69 11.89
N VAL A 211 -3.29 -12.49 11.75
CA VAL A 211 -2.71 -11.75 12.87
C VAL A 211 -3.70 -10.68 13.29
N THR A 212 -4.03 -10.65 14.58
CA THR A 212 -4.99 -9.70 15.15
C THR A 212 -4.27 -8.62 15.92
N VAL A 213 -4.59 -7.36 15.63
CA VAL A 213 -4.17 -6.19 16.41
C VAL A 213 -5.38 -5.65 17.16
N THR A 214 -5.28 -5.57 18.48
CA THR A 214 -6.35 -5.05 19.36
C THR A 214 -5.91 -3.76 20.01
N SER A 215 -6.75 -2.74 19.97
CA SER A 215 -6.56 -1.45 20.61
C SER A 215 -7.81 -1.03 21.38
N ILE A 216 -7.79 0.13 22.04
CA ILE A 216 -8.97 0.73 22.67
C ILE A 216 -10.14 0.95 21.69
N TYR A 217 -9.87 1.00 20.40
CA TYR A 217 -10.88 1.20 19.33
C TYR A 217 -11.40 -0.09 18.72
N GLY A 218 -11.01 -1.24 19.26
CA GLY A 218 -11.43 -2.56 18.81
C GLY A 218 -10.29 -3.38 18.23
N ALA A 219 -10.64 -4.52 17.63
CA ALA A 219 -9.71 -5.46 17.02
C ALA A 219 -9.81 -5.41 15.49
N GLY A 220 -8.67 -5.58 14.83
CA GLY A 220 -8.56 -5.76 13.39
C GLY A 220 -7.71 -6.97 13.05
N GLU A 221 -8.22 -7.83 12.19
CA GLU A 221 -7.53 -9.00 11.67
C GLU A 221 -6.85 -8.66 10.33
N SER A 222 -5.71 -9.30 10.08
CA SER A 222 -5.03 -9.21 8.80
C SER A 222 -5.79 -9.95 7.69
N SER A 223 -5.69 -9.47 6.45
CA SER A 223 -6.13 -10.21 5.28
C SER A 223 -5.14 -11.31 4.88
N PHE A 224 -3.87 -11.13 5.20
CA PHE A 224 -2.84 -12.16 5.07
C PHE A 224 -2.89 -13.14 6.25
N HIS A 225 -2.34 -14.31 6.07
CA HIS A 225 -2.11 -15.26 7.16
C HIS A 225 -0.60 -15.39 7.44
N TYR A 226 -0.26 -15.58 8.70
CA TYR A 226 1.03 -16.11 9.11
C TYR A 226 1.08 -17.60 8.76
N LEU A 227 2.21 -18.08 8.20
CA LEU A 227 2.40 -19.44 7.67
C LEU A 227 1.30 -19.82 6.65
N ASP A 228 1.00 -18.92 5.72
CA ASP A 228 -0.15 -19.03 4.80
C ASP A 228 0.03 -20.16 3.79
N THR A 229 -0.66 -21.28 4.02
CA THR A 229 -0.71 -22.41 3.08
C THR A 229 -1.87 -22.35 2.10
N ARG A 230 -2.72 -21.33 2.18
CA ARG A 230 -3.82 -21.14 1.22
C ARG A 230 -3.26 -20.88 -0.16
N GLY A 231 -3.79 -21.56 -1.16
CA GLY A 231 -3.36 -21.37 -2.55
C GLY A 231 -1.88 -21.69 -2.79
N LEU A 232 -1.23 -22.50 -1.94
CA LEU A 232 0.16 -22.93 -2.10
C LEU A 232 0.32 -23.74 -3.39
N MET A 233 1.28 -23.34 -4.21
CA MET A 233 1.64 -24.01 -5.46
C MET A 233 2.98 -24.73 -5.34
N PHE A 234 4.00 -24.04 -4.82
CA PHE A 234 5.36 -24.58 -4.71
C PHE A 234 5.95 -24.24 -3.35
N ASP A 235 6.23 -25.26 -2.56
CA ASP A 235 6.97 -25.18 -1.30
C ASP A 235 8.34 -25.87 -1.41
N PHE A 236 8.60 -26.52 -2.52
CA PHE A 236 9.80 -27.30 -2.83
C PHE A 236 10.10 -28.44 -1.83
N ASP A 237 9.30 -28.60 -0.80
CA ASP A 237 9.38 -29.66 0.23
C ASP A 237 8.41 -30.81 -0.02
N GLY A 238 7.57 -30.67 -1.03
CA GLY A 238 6.72 -31.72 -1.52
C GLY A 238 5.28 -31.73 -1.00
N ALA A 239 4.82 -30.69 -0.29
CA ALA A 239 3.42 -30.61 0.16
C ALA A 239 2.43 -30.66 -1.01
N THR A 240 2.71 -29.98 -2.11
CA THR A 240 1.92 -30.05 -3.34
C THR A 240 2.41 -31.11 -4.32
N GLY A 241 3.62 -31.63 -4.12
CA GLY A 241 4.30 -32.51 -5.06
C GLY A 241 4.74 -31.82 -6.36
N LEU A 242 4.59 -30.49 -6.48
CA LEU A 242 4.97 -29.73 -7.67
C LEU A 242 6.36 -29.10 -7.50
N GLY A 243 7.07 -28.92 -8.60
CA GLY A 243 8.41 -28.34 -8.66
C GLY A 243 8.81 -28.08 -10.09
N ASN A 244 10.11 -28.14 -10.39
CA ASN A 244 10.60 -28.05 -11.77
C ASN A 244 9.91 -29.07 -12.65
N HIS A 245 9.30 -28.63 -13.73
CA HIS A 245 8.69 -29.46 -14.74
C HIS A 245 8.56 -28.68 -16.04
N GLY A 246 9.64 -28.56 -16.76
CA GLY A 246 9.70 -27.80 -17.99
C GLY A 246 11.07 -27.94 -18.64
N TRP A 247 11.38 -27.06 -19.55
CA TRP A 247 12.68 -27.03 -20.20
C TRP A 247 13.75 -26.42 -19.28
N HIS A 248 13.41 -25.40 -18.52
CA HIS A 248 14.32 -24.74 -17.61
C HIS A 248 14.07 -25.24 -16.18
N ASN A 249 15.15 -25.63 -15.54
CA ASN A 249 15.10 -26.21 -14.21
C ASN A 249 16.01 -25.40 -13.27
N ALA A 250 15.40 -24.55 -12.46
CA ALA A 250 16.09 -23.89 -11.36
C ALA A 250 16.67 -24.90 -10.38
N VAL A 251 17.71 -24.52 -9.66
CA VAL A 251 18.28 -25.35 -8.60
C VAL A 251 17.35 -25.31 -7.39
N ILE A 252 17.01 -26.49 -6.85
CA ILE A 252 16.33 -26.63 -5.57
C ILE A 252 17.38 -27.04 -4.55
N GLU A 253 17.55 -26.24 -3.50
CA GLU A 253 18.58 -26.42 -2.47
C GLU A 253 18.00 -26.67 -1.09
N ASP A 254 18.73 -27.50 -0.31
CA ASP A 254 18.57 -27.69 1.13
C ASP A 254 19.96 -27.54 1.78
N ASP A 255 20.36 -26.28 1.99
CA ASP A 255 21.64 -25.93 2.63
C ASP A 255 21.49 -25.50 4.10
N GLY A 256 20.27 -25.64 4.64
CA GLY A 256 19.92 -25.22 6.00
C GLY A 256 19.69 -23.71 6.14
N THR A 257 19.61 -22.95 5.05
CA THR A 257 19.33 -21.51 5.04
C THR A 257 17.95 -21.17 4.46
N GLY A 258 17.17 -22.21 4.08
CA GLY A 258 15.77 -22.07 3.66
C GLY A 258 14.90 -21.54 4.79
N ILE A 259 13.78 -20.91 4.44
CA ILE A 259 12.84 -20.41 5.45
C ILE A 259 11.96 -21.54 6.00
N SER A 260 11.65 -22.53 5.17
CA SER A 260 10.78 -23.66 5.54
C SER A 260 11.31 -25.03 5.04
N GLY A 261 12.58 -25.14 4.72
CA GLY A 261 13.21 -26.36 4.18
C GLY A 261 13.94 -26.08 2.88
N ASN A 262 13.55 -26.78 1.80
CA ASN A 262 14.09 -26.52 0.47
C ASN A 262 13.57 -25.19 -0.09
N TYR A 263 14.38 -24.58 -0.94
CA TYR A 263 14.01 -23.35 -1.65
C TYR A 263 14.52 -23.41 -3.09
N MET A 264 13.90 -22.66 -3.98
CA MET A 264 14.38 -22.43 -5.33
C MET A 264 15.45 -21.35 -5.35
N ARG A 265 16.57 -21.60 -6.02
CA ARG A 265 17.67 -20.66 -6.19
C ARG A 265 17.77 -20.17 -7.63
N LEU A 266 17.81 -18.85 -7.81
CA LEU A 266 18.16 -18.18 -9.07
C LEU A 266 19.46 -17.41 -8.90
N GLY A 267 20.42 -17.63 -9.79
CA GLY A 267 21.79 -17.14 -9.71
C GLY A 267 22.69 -18.01 -8.86
N ASP A 268 23.98 -18.02 -9.13
CA ASP A 268 25.02 -18.74 -8.37
C ASP A 268 26.41 -18.22 -8.74
N GLY A 269 26.69 -16.94 -8.51
CA GLY A 269 27.95 -16.32 -8.86
C GLY A 269 28.13 -16.05 -10.36
N GLU A 270 27.12 -16.35 -11.19
CA GLU A 270 27.12 -16.05 -12.61
C GLU A 270 26.61 -14.63 -12.88
N THR A 271 27.16 -14.00 -13.93
CA THR A 271 26.77 -12.64 -14.29
C THR A 271 25.47 -12.65 -15.07
N LEU A 272 24.48 -11.94 -14.55
CA LEU A 272 23.26 -11.60 -15.26
C LEU A 272 23.41 -10.22 -15.91
N LEU A 273 23.37 -10.17 -17.25
CA LEU A 273 23.54 -8.94 -18.01
C LEU A 273 22.29 -8.07 -17.94
N ALA A 274 22.49 -6.75 -17.86
CA ALA A 274 21.41 -5.80 -17.98
C ALA A 274 20.76 -5.88 -19.36
N GLY A 275 19.43 -5.98 -19.39
CA GLY A 275 18.69 -6.16 -20.64
C GLY A 275 18.95 -7.50 -21.31
N SER A 276 19.33 -8.53 -20.55
CA SER A 276 19.55 -9.89 -21.04
C SER A 276 18.34 -10.42 -21.79
N ASP A 277 18.61 -11.16 -22.86
CA ASP A 277 17.66 -12.00 -23.59
C ASP A 277 17.98 -13.51 -23.46
N ALA A 278 18.85 -13.84 -22.51
CA ALA A 278 19.25 -15.22 -22.20
C ALA A 278 18.14 -15.96 -21.43
N TRP A 279 16.99 -16.16 -22.06
CA TRP A 279 15.84 -16.86 -21.49
C TRP A 279 16.08 -18.37 -21.29
N ASP A 280 17.07 -18.95 -21.94
CA ASP A 280 17.41 -20.37 -21.89
C ASP A 280 18.48 -20.73 -20.84
N ASP A 281 18.78 -19.80 -19.92
CA ASP A 281 19.71 -20.02 -18.84
C ASP A 281 19.00 -20.59 -17.60
N ASN A 282 19.27 -21.85 -17.27
CA ASN A 282 18.72 -22.52 -16.09
C ASN A 282 19.06 -21.83 -14.76
N ASN A 283 20.19 -21.07 -14.69
CA ASN A 283 20.54 -20.36 -13.46
C ASN A 283 19.60 -19.20 -13.13
N PHE A 284 18.84 -18.71 -14.13
CA PHE A 284 17.99 -17.52 -13.97
C PHE A 284 16.54 -17.80 -14.32
N SER A 285 16.12 -19.08 -14.38
CA SER A 285 14.78 -19.43 -14.79
C SER A 285 14.23 -20.64 -14.04
N PHE A 286 12.92 -20.62 -13.82
CA PHE A 286 12.13 -21.71 -13.30
C PHE A 286 10.91 -21.90 -14.18
N GLU A 287 10.61 -23.15 -14.51
CA GLU A 287 9.41 -23.52 -15.23
C GLU A 287 8.65 -24.64 -14.54
N TYR A 288 7.35 -24.46 -14.46
CA TYR A 288 6.40 -25.52 -14.23
C TYR A 288 5.38 -25.55 -15.36
N TRP A 289 5.39 -26.61 -16.17
CA TRP A 289 4.40 -26.86 -17.19
C TRP A 289 3.43 -27.94 -16.74
N ALA A 290 2.14 -27.73 -17.02
CA ALA A 290 1.10 -28.67 -16.64
C ALA A 290 1.00 -29.89 -17.57
N GLY A 291 1.79 -29.94 -18.62
CA GLY A 291 1.83 -31.05 -19.57
C GLY A 291 3.10 -31.86 -19.48
N SER A 292 3.22 -32.89 -20.31
CA SER A 292 4.42 -33.69 -20.46
C SER A 292 5.25 -33.25 -21.66
N TRP A 293 6.58 -33.40 -21.57
CA TRP A 293 7.52 -33.10 -22.65
C TRP A 293 7.51 -34.09 -23.77
N ASN A 294 7.57 -35.38 -23.45
CA ASN A 294 7.82 -36.42 -24.43
C ASN A 294 6.67 -37.42 -24.48
N THR A 295 6.22 -37.85 -23.36
CA THR A 295 5.11 -38.81 -23.25
C THR A 295 4.43 -38.60 -21.87
N PRO A 296 3.15 -38.99 -21.75
CA PRO A 296 2.47 -39.08 -20.47
C PRO A 296 3.16 -39.94 -19.41
N THR A 297 4.14 -40.70 -19.77
CA THR A 297 4.86 -41.61 -18.87
C THR A 297 6.08 -40.99 -18.20
N ASP A 298 6.57 -39.84 -18.67
CA ASP A 298 7.79 -39.22 -18.14
C ASP A 298 7.62 -38.71 -16.71
N TYR A 299 6.40 -38.22 -16.37
CA TYR A 299 6.05 -37.69 -15.06
C TYR A 299 4.64 -38.16 -14.65
N PRO A 300 4.41 -39.46 -14.46
CA PRO A 300 3.06 -40.02 -14.32
C PRO A 300 2.30 -39.45 -13.09
N GLU A 301 2.99 -39.08 -12.02
CA GLU A 301 2.41 -38.53 -10.81
C GLU A 301 2.09 -37.01 -10.90
N ARG A 302 2.64 -36.34 -11.91
CA ARG A 302 2.49 -34.87 -12.07
C ARG A 302 1.86 -34.46 -13.39
N GLU A 303 1.70 -35.44 -14.27
CA GLU A 303 1.21 -35.17 -15.59
C GLU A 303 -0.23 -34.65 -15.58
N GLY A 304 -0.45 -33.56 -16.29
CA GLY A 304 -1.75 -32.95 -16.42
C GLY A 304 -2.26 -32.20 -15.17
N VAL A 305 -1.44 -32.10 -14.10
CA VAL A 305 -1.80 -31.24 -12.94
C VAL A 305 -1.65 -29.80 -13.36
N ARG A 306 -2.76 -29.12 -13.47
CA ARG A 306 -2.80 -27.67 -13.75
C ARG A 306 -2.88 -26.92 -12.45
N LEU A 307 -2.27 -25.74 -12.37
CA LEU A 307 -2.29 -24.97 -11.13
C LEU A 307 -3.71 -24.62 -10.69
N PHE A 308 -4.64 -24.43 -11.64
CA PHE A 308 -6.04 -24.21 -11.31
C PHE A 308 -6.78 -25.47 -10.81
N ASP A 309 -6.17 -26.66 -10.82
CA ASP A 309 -6.74 -27.85 -10.17
C ASP A 309 -6.47 -27.84 -8.65
N ILE A 310 -5.46 -27.10 -8.20
CA ILE A 310 -5.05 -27.01 -6.80
C ILE A 310 -5.34 -25.64 -6.17
N VAL A 311 -5.50 -24.60 -6.98
CA VAL A 311 -5.81 -23.23 -6.54
C VAL A 311 -7.04 -22.73 -7.29
N ASP A 312 -8.00 -22.17 -6.57
CA ASP A 312 -9.20 -21.53 -7.15
C ASP A 312 -8.88 -20.14 -7.70
N PHE A 313 -8.60 -20.05 -8.99
CA PHE A 313 -8.38 -18.78 -9.71
C PHE A 313 -9.67 -18.14 -10.26
N SER A 314 -10.85 -18.57 -9.84
CA SER A 314 -12.12 -18.02 -10.36
C SER A 314 -12.27 -16.50 -10.11
N ASP A 315 -11.58 -15.96 -9.10
CA ASP A 315 -11.58 -14.55 -8.72
C ASP A 315 -10.16 -13.94 -8.77
N PHE A 316 -9.36 -14.32 -9.76
CA PHE A 316 -7.93 -13.96 -9.86
C PHE A 316 -7.66 -12.45 -9.85
N ASN A 317 -8.61 -11.61 -10.27
CA ASN A 317 -8.48 -10.15 -10.21
C ASN A 317 -8.41 -9.61 -8.77
N ASN A 318 -8.90 -10.37 -7.80
CA ASN A 318 -8.83 -10.08 -6.37
C ASN A 318 -7.81 -10.95 -5.65
N MET A 319 -6.86 -11.53 -6.39
CA MET A 319 -5.80 -12.38 -5.84
C MET A 319 -4.43 -11.73 -6.04
N SER A 320 -3.50 -12.12 -5.18
CA SER A 320 -2.08 -11.81 -5.30
C SER A 320 -1.26 -13.09 -5.40
N LEU A 321 -0.23 -13.07 -6.25
CA LEU A 321 0.88 -14.01 -6.17
C LEU A 321 1.77 -13.57 -5.02
N LYS A 322 2.09 -14.49 -4.12
CA LYS A 322 3.00 -14.28 -3.00
C LYS A 322 4.10 -15.33 -2.99
N PHE A 323 5.25 -14.95 -2.49
CA PHE A 323 6.37 -15.83 -2.21
C PHE A 323 7.32 -15.19 -1.21
N GLU A 324 8.09 -15.98 -0.52
CA GLU A 324 9.21 -15.51 0.30
C GLU A 324 10.44 -15.38 -0.58
N VAL A 325 11.21 -14.30 -0.40
CA VAL A 325 12.49 -14.09 -1.08
C VAL A 325 13.58 -13.68 -0.09
N CYS A 326 14.78 -14.20 -0.32
CA CYS A 326 15.98 -13.79 0.39
C CYS A 326 17.07 -13.44 -0.62
N VAL A 327 17.61 -12.22 -0.52
CA VAL A 327 18.67 -11.71 -1.41
C VAL A 327 19.77 -11.14 -0.53
N PRO A 328 20.98 -11.75 -0.51
CA PRO A 328 22.13 -11.23 0.23
C PRO A 328 22.57 -9.86 -0.31
N ALA A 329 23.11 -9.00 0.56
CA ALA A 329 23.55 -7.67 0.17
C ALA A 329 24.79 -7.67 -0.76
N ASP A 330 25.64 -8.69 -0.65
CA ASP A 330 26.82 -8.90 -1.49
C ASP A 330 26.50 -9.57 -2.83
N ALA A 331 25.27 -10.04 -3.02
CA ALA A 331 24.75 -10.63 -4.26
C ALA A 331 23.44 -9.94 -4.68
N ALA A 332 23.39 -8.62 -4.56
CA ALA A 332 22.22 -7.82 -4.85
C ALA A 332 21.81 -7.87 -6.34
N TRP A 333 20.52 -7.79 -6.57
CA TRP A 333 19.93 -7.82 -7.91
C TRP A 333 19.64 -6.42 -8.43
N GLN A 334 20.08 -6.11 -9.68
CA GLN A 334 19.92 -4.80 -10.28
C GLN A 334 19.99 -4.79 -11.82
N SER A 335 19.74 -5.91 -12.48
CA SER A 335 19.99 -6.06 -13.93
C SER A 335 18.74 -5.93 -14.80
N CYS A 336 17.86 -6.90 -14.77
CA CYS A 336 16.64 -6.99 -15.56
C CYS A 336 15.45 -7.39 -14.67
N ALA A 337 14.24 -7.33 -15.19
CA ALA A 337 13.05 -7.69 -14.45
C ALA A 337 12.94 -9.22 -14.25
N MET A 338 12.25 -9.66 -13.20
CA MET A 338 11.69 -10.98 -13.16
C MET A 338 10.36 -10.96 -13.92
N GLN A 339 10.30 -11.72 -15.00
CA GLN A 339 9.07 -11.98 -15.70
C GLN A 339 8.32 -13.14 -15.02
N ILE A 340 7.06 -12.92 -14.70
CA ILE A 340 6.18 -13.87 -14.03
C ILE A 340 5.04 -14.18 -14.98
N ILE A 341 5.03 -15.39 -15.53
CA ILE A 341 4.19 -15.76 -16.66
C ILE A 341 3.29 -16.92 -16.23
N PHE A 342 1.98 -16.67 -16.18
CA PHE A 342 1.00 -17.75 -16.18
C PHE A 342 0.70 -18.14 -17.61
N ALA A 343 0.74 -19.43 -17.90
CA ALA A 343 0.40 -19.97 -19.20
C ALA A 343 -0.82 -20.89 -19.10
N GLY A 344 -1.81 -20.61 -19.94
CA GLY A 344 -3.05 -21.37 -19.99
C GLY A 344 -2.91 -22.67 -20.79
N THR A 345 -3.98 -23.46 -20.77
CA THR A 345 -4.06 -24.77 -21.43
C THR A 345 -3.79 -24.70 -22.94
N ALA A 346 -4.16 -23.59 -23.57
CA ALA A 346 -3.92 -23.39 -25.02
C ALA A 346 -2.47 -23.04 -25.37
N LYS A 347 -1.60 -22.79 -24.38
CA LYS A 347 -0.21 -22.36 -24.58
C LYS A 347 0.83 -23.38 -24.09
N VAL A 348 0.41 -24.34 -23.31
CA VAL A 348 1.28 -25.37 -22.76
C VAL A 348 1.21 -26.61 -23.62
N SER A 349 2.37 -27.12 -23.98
CA SER A 349 2.50 -28.26 -24.89
C SER A 349 2.67 -29.59 -24.16
N MET A 350 2.19 -30.64 -24.79
CA MET A 350 2.45 -32.04 -24.43
C MET A 350 3.73 -32.61 -25.10
N GLY A 351 4.78 -31.81 -25.26
CA GLY A 351 6.05 -32.28 -25.82
C GLY A 351 6.26 -31.98 -27.30
N ASN A 352 5.29 -31.42 -28.00
CA ASN A 352 5.40 -30.94 -29.37
C ASN A 352 4.87 -29.54 -29.52
N ALA A 353 5.62 -28.69 -30.19
CA ALA A 353 5.18 -27.32 -30.53
C ALA A 353 3.96 -27.37 -31.44
N GLY A 354 2.81 -27.68 -30.94
CA GLY A 354 1.58 -27.79 -31.73
C GLY A 354 0.45 -28.52 -31.03
N THR A 355 0.69 -29.00 -29.80
CA THR A 355 -0.37 -29.62 -29.01
C THR A 355 -0.49 -28.97 -27.63
N ASP A 356 -1.70 -28.80 -27.15
CA ASP A 356 -1.97 -28.36 -25.79
C ASP A 356 -1.84 -29.52 -24.80
N ILE A 357 -2.04 -29.25 -23.50
CA ILE A 357 -1.97 -30.28 -22.45
C ILE A 357 -3.02 -31.38 -22.57
N TYR A 358 -4.04 -31.21 -23.40
CA TYR A 358 -5.07 -32.21 -23.67
C TYR A 358 -4.80 -32.99 -24.96
N GLY A 359 -3.66 -32.74 -25.64
CA GLY A 359 -3.31 -33.38 -26.91
C GLY A 359 -4.01 -32.78 -28.13
N ASN A 360 -4.68 -31.65 -28.02
CA ASN A 360 -5.30 -30.96 -29.17
C ASN A 360 -4.25 -30.25 -29.99
N SER A 361 -4.43 -30.15 -31.29
CA SER A 361 -3.53 -29.39 -32.16
C SER A 361 -3.73 -27.88 -31.95
N VAL A 362 -2.68 -27.18 -31.49
CA VAL A 362 -2.64 -25.75 -31.28
C VAL A 362 -1.40 -25.16 -31.91
N ALA A 363 -1.58 -24.29 -32.89
CA ALA A 363 -0.46 -23.68 -33.61
C ALA A 363 0.34 -22.75 -32.67
N GLY A 364 1.67 -22.94 -32.63
CA GLY A 364 2.57 -22.06 -31.90
C GLY A 364 2.55 -22.25 -30.37
N CYS A 365 2.09 -23.40 -29.88
CA CYS A 365 1.90 -23.66 -28.46
C CYS A 365 3.14 -23.34 -27.62
N ASN A 366 4.32 -23.84 -27.90
CA ASN A 366 5.53 -23.64 -27.10
C ASN A 366 6.27 -22.32 -27.31
N ASN A 367 5.94 -21.55 -28.33
CA ASN A 367 6.72 -20.37 -28.69
C ASN A 367 6.05 -19.05 -28.28
N THR A 368 4.84 -19.09 -27.76
CA THR A 368 4.01 -17.90 -27.64
C THR A 368 4.38 -17.03 -26.43
N TYR A 369 4.80 -17.60 -25.33
CA TYR A 369 5.05 -16.79 -24.14
C TYR A 369 6.38 -16.03 -24.12
N PHE A 370 7.30 -16.31 -25.05
CA PHE A 370 8.49 -15.50 -25.28
C PHE A 370 8.30 -14.39 -26.32
N GLN A 371 7.45 -14.64 -27.29
CA GLN A 371 7.33 -13.82 -28.49
C GLN A 371 5.99 -13.09 -28.59
N ASP A 372 4.99 -13.51 -27.84
CA ASP A 372 3.67 -12.92 -27.89
C ASP A 372 3.55 -11.72 -26.90
N THR A 373 2.46 -11.01 -27.03
CA THR A 373 2.09 -9.88 -26.17
C THR A 373 1.13 -10.29 -25.05
N SER A 374 1.17 -11.54 -24.63
CA SER A 374 0.36 -12.05 -23.52
C SER A 374 0.80 -11.45 -22.20
N ALA A 375 -0.19 -11.11 -21.39
CA ALA A 375 -0.01 -10.45 -20.13
C ALA A 375 0.83 -11.28 -19.15
N ARG A 376 1.77 -10.61 -18.49
CA ARG A 376 2.65 -11.12 -17.45
C ARG A 376 2.92 -10.07 -16.38
N GLY A 377 3.36 -10.52 -15.20
CA GLY A 377 3.92 -9.66 -14.19
C GLY A 377 5.38 -9.32 -14.51
N LEU A 378 5.79 -8.10 -14.22
CA LEU A 378 7.18 -7.67 -14.25
C LEU A 378 7.55 -7.15 -12.87
N TRP A 379 8.41 -7.88 -12.17
CA TRP A 379 8.89 -7.48 -10.86
C TRP A 379 10.35 -7.01 -10.96
N SER A 380 10.58 -5.73 -10.68
CA SER A 380 11.88 -5.07 -10.78
C SER A 380 12.07 -4.09 -9.60
N PRO A 381 12.16 -4.59 -8.35
CA PRO A 381 12.22 -3.75 -7.15
C PRO A 381 13.44 -2.84 -7.13
N TRP A 382 14.54 -3.25 -7.75
CA TRP A 382 15.78 -2.49 -7.88
C TRP A 382 15.60 -1.15 -8.60
N THR A 383 14.55 -0.96 -9.39
CA THR A 383 14.25 0.32 -10.05
C THR A 383 13.99 1.46 -9.07
N THR A 384 13.63 1.16 -7.83
CA THR A 384 13.36 2.13 -6.76
C THR A 384 14.44 2.19 -5.71
N THR A 385 15.31 1.16 -5.64
CA THR A 385 16.34 1.01 -4.59
C THR A 385 17.79 1.05 -5.14
N GLU A 386 17.96 1.23 -6.47
CA GLU A 386 19.21 1.11 -7.24
C GLU A 386 19.74 -0.32 -7.28
N ALA A 387 19.76 -1.03 -6.16
CA ALA A 387 20.04 -2.45 -6.03
C ALA A 387 19.02 -3.05 -5.04
N TYR A 388 18.51 -4.22 -5.33
CA TYR A 388 17.59 -4.92 -4.46
C TYR A 388 18.31 -6.02 -3.67
N HIS A 389 18.24 -5.91 -2.36
CA HIS A 389 18.65 -6.96 -1.42
C HIS A 389 17.73 -6.91 -0.18
N THR A 390 17.71 -7.98 0.57
CA THR A 390 16.94 -8.10 1.82
C THR A 390 17.87 -8.23 3.04
N ASP A 391 19.15 -7.85 2.88
CA ASP A 391 20.22 -8.09 3.86
C ASP A 391 20.34 -9.58 4.26
N GLY A 392 20.04 -10.48 3.34
CA GLY A 392 20.04 -11.91 3.60
C GLY A 392 18.89 -12.40 4.49
N LYS A 393 17.87 -11.57 4.71
CA LYS A 393 16.67 -11.95 5.44
C LYS A 393 15.58 -12.38 4.46
N TRP A 394 14.76 -13.31 4.89
CA TRP A 394 13.56 -13.67 4.16
C TRP A 394 12.47 -12.61 4.32
N VAL A 395 11.84 -12.24 3.22
CA VAL A 395 10.73 -11.27 3.19
C VAL A 395 9.63 -11.78 2.26
N THR A 396 8.38 -11.47 2.58
CA THR A 396 7.24 -11.78 1.72
C THR A 396 7.08 -10.74 0.62
N VAL A 397 7.05 -11.19 -0.61
CA VAL A 397 6.67 -10.41 -1.79
C VAL A 397 5.20 -10.65 -2.09
N THR A 398 4.46 -9.58 -2.39
CA THR A 398 3.04 -9.62 -2.75
C THR A 398 2.83 -8.87 -4.06
N LEU A 399 2.37 -9.56 -5.08
CA LEU A 399 2.17 -9.04 -6.43
C LEU A 399 0.70 -9.24 -6.85
N PRO A 400 -0.13 -8.20 -6.91
CA PRO A 400 -1.52 -8.35 -7.33
C PRO A 400 -1.60 -8.89 -8.77
N ILE A 401 -2.33 -9.97 -8.99
CA ILE A 401 -2.45 -10.59 -10.32
C ILE A 401 -3.11 -9.66 -11.33
N LYS A 402 -3.98 -8.77 -10.89
CA LYS A 402 -4.58 -7.72 -11.74
C LYS A 402 -3.56 -6.78 -12.40
N ASP A 403 -2.35 -6.69 -11.83
CA ASP A 403 -1.27 -5.83 -12.33
C ASP A 403 -0.36 -6.58 -13.34
N PHE A 404 -0.70 -7.81 -13.68
CA PHE A 404 -0.04 -8.58 -14.75
C PHE A 404 -0.59 -8.14 -16.10
N VAL A 405 -0.07 -7.01 -16.59
CA VAL A 405 -0.57 -6.31 -17.77
C VAL A 405 0.51 -6.03 -18.82
N TYR A 406 1.71 -6.57 -18.64
CA TYR A 406 2.88 -6.25 -19.46
C TYR A 406 3.13 -7.32 -20.53
N ALA A 407 3.64 -6.89 -21.66
CA ALA A 407 4.28 -7.72 -22.68
C ALA A 407 5.76 -8.00 -22.30
N PRO A 408 6.47 -8.92 -22.98
CA PRO A 408 7.86 -9.28 -22.68
C PRO A 408 8.84 -8.11 -22.65
N ASP A 409 8.61 -7.08 -23.44
CA ASP A 409 9.45 -5.89 -23.55
C ASP A 409 9.08 -4.75 -22.59
N GLY A 410 8.16 -4.99 -21.67
CA GLY A 410 7.66 -4.00 -20.72
C GLY A 410 6.62 -3.05 -21.28
N SER A 411 6.23 -3.17 -22.53
CA SER A 411 5.06 -2.48 -23.08
C SER A 411 3.76 -3.09 -22.55
N GLY A 412 2.62 -2.47 -22.84
CA GLY A 412 1.33 -3.02 -22.48
C GLY A 412 1.00 -4.29 -23.30
N ALA A 413 0.49 -5.31 -22.62
CA ALA A 413 0.00 -6.52 -23.25
C ALA A 413 -1.22 -6.25 -24.13
N THR A 414 -1.43 -7.10 -25.13
CA THR A 414 -2.63 -7.06 -26.00
C THR A 414 -3.58 -8.23 -25.75
N THR A 415 -3.11 -9.27 -25.04
CA THR A 415 -3.92 -10.40 -24.61
C THR A 415 -3.78 -10.53 -23.09
N PHE A 416 -4.89 -10.51 -22.38
CA PHE A 416 -4.92 -10.50 -20.91
C PHE A 416 -5.40 -11.84 -20.36
N LEU A 417 -5.05 -12.11 -19.09
CA LEU A 417 -5.63 -13.20 -18.32
C LEU A 417 -7.15 -12.96 -18.21
N SER A 418 -7.95 -13.96 -18.48
CA SER A 418 -9.40 -13.82 -18.67
C SER A 418 -10.23 -14.87 -17.93
N SER A 419 -9.62 -16.00 -17.58
CA SER A 419 -10.31 -17.10 -16.89
C SER A 419 -9.33 -17.92 -16.04
N ALA A 420 -9.85 -18.78 -15.18
CA ALA A 420 -9.04 -19.72 -14.40
C ALA A 420 -8.17 -20.63 -15.28
N GLU A 421 -8.61 -20.95 -16.51
CA GLU A 421 -7.85 -21.80 -17.44
C GLU A 421 -6.55 -21.18 -17.94
N ASP A 422 -6.36 -19.87 -17.75
CA ASP A 422 -5.11 -19.18 -18.06
C ASP A 422 -3.99 -19.47 -17.03
N PHE A 423 -4.32 -20.16 -15.93
CA PHE A 423 -3.44 -20.48 -14.82
C PHE A 423 -3.12 -21.99 -14.78
N ALA A 424 -2.72 -22.57 -15.90
CA ALA A 424 -2.32 -23.97 -15.92
C ALA A 424 -0.86 -24.18 -15.47
N SER A 425 0.02 -23.25 -15.81
CA SER A 425 1.48 -23.30 -15.61
C SER A 425 2.02 -21.98 -15.09
N LEU A 426 3.21 -21.99 -14.50
CA LEU A 426 3.93 -20.81 -14.02
C LEU A 426 5.39 -20.86 -14.46
N GLN A 427 5.90 -19.74 -14.98
CA GLN A 427 7.29 -19.52 -15.31
C GLN A 427 7.81 -18.26 -14.62
N LEU A 428 9.03 -18.32 -14.11
CA LEU A 428 9.77 -17.20 -13.52
C LEU A 428 11.10 -17.06 -14.26
N PHE A 429 11.33 -15.91 -14.91
CA PHE A 429 12.56 -15.64 -15.66
C PHE A 429 13.14 -14.30 -15.26
N LEU A 430 14.42 -14.24 -14.93
CA LEU A 430 15.17 -13.00 -14.86
C LEU A 430 15.61 -12.59 -16.26
N TRP A 431 14.75 -11.87 -16.98
CA TRP A 431 14.93 -11.62 -18.40
C TRP A 431 14.24 -10.34 -18.87
N ASN A 432 14.98 -9.46 -19.53
CA ASN A 432 14.46 -8.26 -20.18
C ASN A 432 13.40 -7.49 -19.32
N GLY A 433 12.20 -7.25 -19.86
CA GLY A 433 11.10 -6.58 -19.15
C GLY A 433 11.07 -5.06 -19.31
N GLY A 434 11.79 -4.52 -20.30
CA GLY A 434 11.75 -3.09 -20.67
C GLY A 434 12.56 -2.16 -19.78
N ALA A 435 12.95 -2.58 -18.57
CA ALA A 435 13.83 -1.83 -17.69
C ALA A 435 15.21 -2.48 -17.69
N ALA A 436 16.22 -1.72 -18.12
CA ALA A 436 17.61 -2.14 -18.05
C ALA A 436 18.29 -1.46 -16.87
N GLY A 437 18.84 -2.27 -15.95
CA GLY A 437 19.68 -1.83 -14.85
C GLY A 437 21.15 -1.88 -15.18
N VAL A 438 21.93 -2.57 -14.36
CA VAL A 438 23.37 -2.83 -14.55
C VAL A 438 23.66 -4.32 -14.39
N ASP A 439 24.71 -4.79 -15.06
CA ASP A 439 25.19 -6.17 -14.91
C ASP A 439 25.47 -6.45 -13.42
N CYS A 440 25.04 -7.62 -12.97
CA CYS A 440 25.26 -8.04 -11.59
C CYS A 440 25.41 -9.56 -11.48
N THR A 441 25.84 -10.05 -10.33
CA THR A 441 25.88 -11.48 -9.97
C THR A 441 24.88 -11.73 -8.85
N PRO A 442 23.58 -11.79 -9.16
CA PRO A 442 22.57 -11.87 -8.14
C PRO A 442 22.42 -13.28 -7.57
N LEU A 443 21.93 -13.34 -6.32
CA LEU A 443 21.44 -14.58 -5.71
C LEU A 443 20.06 -14.34 -5.13
N LEU A 444 19.05 -14.97 -5.71
CA LEU A 444 17.67 -14.95 -5.19
C LEU A 444 17.30 -16.35 -4.69
N LYS A 445 16.97 -16.46 -3.42
CA LYS A 445 16.35 -17.63 -2.83
C LYS A 445 14.86 -17.38 -2.77
N ILE A 446 14.04 -18.27 -3.29
CA ILE A 446 12.57 -18.12 -3.39
C ILE A 446 11.90 -19.36 -2.84
N ASP A 447 10.85 -19.16 -2.03
CA ASP A 447 10.12 -20.25 -1.38
C ASP A 447 8.63 -19.91 -1.25
N ASN A 448 7.81 -20.92 -0.95
CA ASN A 448 6.39 -20.80 -0.61
C ASN A 448 5.57 -19.98 -1.61
N ILE A 449 5.69 -20.29 -2.90
CA ILE A 449 4.95 -19.62 -3.97
C ILE A 449 3.47 -20.01 -3.89
N ARG A 450 2.62 -19.02 -3.69
CA ARG A 450 1.17 -19.18 -3.50
C ARG A 450 0.37 -18.09 -4.18
N ALA A 451 -0.87 -18.37 -4.53
CA ALA A 451 -1.83 -17.40 -5.02
C ALA A 451 -3.01 -17.31 -4.05
N VAL A 452 -3.20 -16.16 -3.42
CA VAL A 452 -4.17 -15.96 -2.34
C VAL A 452 -5.10 -14.79 -2.62
N LYS A 453 -6.33 -14.84 -2.10
CA LYS A 453 -7.27 -13.70 -2.11
C LYS A 453 -6.75 -12.58 -1.21
N ASN A 454 -6.91 -11.34 -1.69
CA ASN A 454 -6.49 -10.11 -1.01
C ASN A 454 -7.39 -9.78 0.19
#